data_41e6d533623a9fab775599ee9af8f89a
#
_entry.id   41e6d533623a9fab775599ee9af8f89a
#
_cell.length_a   1.000
_cell.length_b   1.000
_cell.length_c   1.000
_cell.angle_alpha   90.00
_cell.angle_beta   90.00
_cell.angle_gamma   90.00
#
_symmetry.space_group_name_H-M   'P 1'
#
loop_
_entity.id
_entity.type
_entity.pdbx_description
1 polymer ?
#
loop_
_entity_poly.entity_id
_entity_poly.type
_entity_poly.pdbx_seq_one_letter_code
_entity_poly.pdbx_strand_id
1 'polypeptide(L)'
;MKENAFFTPQEARKIGLEFEEPAPIACRWCGKPLTPLGTELLGQVRWLMSEPCGCEGEIAERVRVEREQRAEHEKNVADKVLAAGVARRFASAKTSIPEIGDFLLEFDRDGGNGLYISGIVGSGKTHAVSALARALVYEGHSVVLTNTLAMLDSIQATYGRDGSQSGGVGRFTGCDLLILDDMGKESGNGWALTTMFQVINSRYEDMRPIVITSQYTLPALVKRMGRAGEKESAEAIASRLYEMCDIVTLPDIDYRKSKGKPWLSGA
;
A
#
# COMPACT_ATOMS: atom_id res chain seq x y z
N MET A 1 -0.84 2.86 30.80
CA MET A 1 0.58 2.46 30.93
C MET A 1 1.34 3.72 31.23
N LYS A 2 2.08 3.81 32.39
CA LYS A 2 2.93 4.97 32.69
C LYS A 2 4.06 4.97 31.66
N GLU A 3 4.23 6.08 30.96
CA GLU A 3 5.42 6.30 30.14
C GLU A 3 6.65 6.09 31.03
N ASN A 4 7.55 5.21 30.62
CA ASN A 4 8.84 5.02 31.30
C ASN A 4 9.65 6.31 31.11
N ALA A 5 9.51 7.24 32.05
CA ALA A 5 10.30 8.45 32.06
C ALA A 5 11.75 8.10 32.41
N PHE A 6 12.68 8.54 31.56
CA PHE A 6 14.10 8.50 31.90
C PHE A 6 14.43 9.61 32.90
N PHE A 7 15.31 9.31 33.85
CA PHE A 7 15.76 10.24 34.88
C PHE A 7 17.28 10.18 35.05
N THR A 8 17.83 11.29 35.50
CA THR A 8 19.24 11.42 35.87
C THR A 8 19.49 10.86 37.30
N PRO A 9 20.73 10.58 37.72
CA PRO A 9 21.03 10.19 39.10
C PRO A 9 20.55 11.20 40.15
N GLN A 10 20.56 12.50 39.81
CA GLN A 10 20.05 13.55 40.71
C GLN A 10 18.53 13.47 40.88
N GLU A 11 17.81 13.23 39.80
CA GLU A 11 16.36 13.06 39.83
C GLU A 11 15.95 11.79 40.54
N ALA A 12 16.66 10.65 40.29
CA ALA A 12 16.44 9.41 41.00
C ALA A 12 16.54 9.56 42.52
N ARG A 13 17.55 10.28 43.00
CA ARG A 13 17.70 10.59 44.44
C ARG A 13 16.57 11.45 44.97
N LYS A 14 16.10 12.45 44.23
CA LYS A 14 14.98 13.33 44.64
C LYS A 14 13.67 12.55 44.82
N ILE A 15 13.45 11.54 44.02
CA ILE A 15 12.23 10.69 44.10
C ILE A 15 12.42 9.46 45.02
N GLY A 16 13.58 9.35 45.69
CA GLY A 16 13.84 8.34 46.70
C GLY A 16 14.13 6.94 46.19
N LEU A 17 14.60 6.81 44.95
CA LEU A 17 15.02 5.50 44.40
C LEU A 17 16.39 5.10 44.94
N GLU A 18 16.52 3.83 45.36
CA GLU A 18 17.81 3.21 45.67
C GLU A 18 18.45 2.68 44.38
N PHE A 19 19.71 3.00 44.14
CA PHE A 19 20.43 2.53 42.95
C PHE A 19 21.93 2.48 43.17
N GLU A 20 22.63 1.65 42.40
CA GLU A 20 24.08 1.69 42.28
C GLU A 20 24.51 2.87 41.42
N GLU A 21 25.54 3.60 41.88
CA GLU A 21 26.08 4.73 41.13
C GLU A 21 26.48 4.29 39.71
N PRO A 22 26.02 4.99 38.67
CA PRO A 22 26.41 4.65 37.29
C PRO A 22 27.92 4.85 37.08
N ALA A 23 28.52 3.97 36.29
CA ALA A 23 29.89 4.18 35.87
C ALA A 23 30.02 5.51 35.08
N PRO A 24 31.13 6.25 35.25
CA PRO A 24 31.34 7.50 34.51
C PRO A 24 31.37 7.21 33.00
N ILE A 25 30.55 7.95 32.27
CA ILE A 25 30.48 7.88 30.81
C ILE A 25 31.08 9.14 30.24
N ALA A 26 31.93 9.02 29.24
CA ALA A 26 32.49 10.17 28.52
C ALA A 26 32.10 10.13 27.04
N CYS A 27 31.88 11.29 26.46
CA CYS A 27 31.62 11.43 25.04
C CYS A 27 32.82 10.87 24.23
N ARG A 28 32.57 9.91 23.38
CA ARG A 28 33.61 9.29 22.54
C ARG A 28 34.29 10.25 21.55
N TRP A 29 33.66 11.41 21.29
CA TRP A 29 34.14 12.40 20.33
C TRP A 29 34.98 13.50 20.97
N CYS A 30 34.51 14.06 22.08
CA CYS A 30 35.16 15.22 22.71
C CYS A 30 35.67 14.96 24.14
N GLY A 31 35.45 13.75 24.70
CA GLY A 31 35.90 13.39 26.04
C GLY A 31 35.11 14.02 27.20
N LYS A 32 34.13 14.87 26.95
CA LYS A 32 33.30 15.48 28.01
C LYS A 32 32.54 14.41 28.80
N PRO A 33 32.45 14.51 30.14
CA PRO A 33 31.61 13.61 30.93
C PRO A 33 30.14 13.81 30.53
N LEU A 34 29.41 12.69 30.46
CA LEU A 34 27.99 12.66 30.10
C LEU A 34 27.14 12.28 31.32
N THR A 35 25.97 12.87 31.43
CA THR A 35 24.99 12.51 32.47
C THR A 35 24.30 11.20 32.11
N PRO A 36 24.41 10.14 32.93
CA PRO A 36 23.69 8.91 32.71
C PRO A 36 22.18 9.10 32.83
N LEU A 37 21.43 8.39 32.01
CA LEU A 37 19.97 8.34 32.03
C LEU A 37 19.53 6.89 32.32
N GLY A 38 18.71 6.73 33.35
CA GLY A 38 18.17 5.46 33.80
C GLY A 38 16.66 5.43 33.81
N THR A 39 16.11 4.26 33.95
CA THR A 39 14.69 4.01 34.18
C THR A 39 14.52 2.92 35.23
N GLU A 40 13.40 2.89 35.89
CA GLU A 40 13.05 1.82 36.84
C GLU A 40 12.46 0.63 36.08
N LEU A 41 13.08 -0.52 36.19
CA LEU A 41 12.64 -1.79 35.64
C LEU A 41 12.57 -2.84 36.75
N LEU A 42 11.39 -3.37 36.99
CA LEU A 42 11.14 -4.41 38.01
C LEU A 42 11.68 -4.05 39.42
N GLY A 43 11.51 -2.80 39.83
CA GLY A 43 11.94 -2.32 41.15
C GLY A 43 13.46 -2.04 41.24
N GLN A 44 14.17 -2.06 40.14
CA GLN A 44 15.62 -1.72 40.08
C GLN A 44 15.86 -0.63 39.06
N VAL A 45 16.73 0.31 39.41
CA VAL A 45 17.20 1.34 38.47
C VAL A 45 18.23 0.72 37.52
N ARG A 46 18.01 0.90 36.19
CA ARG A 46 18.93 0.51 35.14
C ARG A 46 19.37 1.73 34.35
N TRP A 47 20.64 1.97 34.28
CA TRP A 47 21.25 3.04 33.49
C TRP A 47 21.46 2.55 32.07
N LEU A 48 20.68 3.07 31.12
CA LEU A 48 20.59 2.52 29.76
C LEU A 48 21.23 3.40 28.70
N MET A 49 21.33 4.71 28.95
CA MET A 49 21.86 5.68 28.00
C MET A 49 22.46 6.88 28.73
N SER A 50 22.90 7.87 28.02
CA SER A 50 23.34 9.16 28.56
C SER A 50 22.67 10.32 27.81
N GLU A 51 22.66 11.49 28.44
CA GLU A 51 22.31 12.72 27.72
C GLU A 51 23.26 12.93 26.54
N PRO A 52 22.74 13.45 25.41
CA PRO A 52 23.57 13.76 24.25
C PRO A 52 24.57 14.88 24.59
N CYS A 53 25.80 14.74 24.13
CA CYS A 53 26.86 15.73 24.36
C CYS A 53 26.61 17.04 23.62
N GLY A 54 26.02 17.00 22.42
CA GLY A 54 25.85 18.14 21.53
C GLY A 54 27.14 18.66 20.90
N CYS A 55 28.25 17.92 20.96
CA CYS A 55 29.47 18.29 20.24
C CYS A 55 29.39 17.99 18.75
N GLU A 56 30.24 18.65 17.95
CA GLU A 56 30.20 18.48 16.48
C GLU A 56 30.29 17.01 16.03
N GLY A 57 31.14 16.21 16.67
CA GLY A 57 31.29 14.79 16.30
C GLY A 57 30.05 13.97 16.61
N GLU A 58 29.35 14.21 17.72
CA GLU A 58 28.11 13.54 18.07
C GLU A 58 26.96 13.98 17.16
N ILE A 59 26.87 15.27 16.86
CA ILE A 59 25.84 15.80 15.93
C ILE A 59 26.04 15.20 14.54
N ALA A 60 27.30 15.18 14.04
CA ALA A 60 27.60 14.61 12.72
C ALA A 60 27.23 13.13 12.63
N GLU A 61 27.53 12.35 13.68
CA GLU A 61 27.17 10.95 13.74
C GLU A 61 25.66 10.72 13.77
N ARG A 62 24.93 11.50 14.57
CA ARG A 62 23.46 11.42 14.61
C ARG A 62 22.84 11.71 13.26
N VAL A 63 23.28 12.79 12.59
CA VAL A 63 22.81 13.13 11.24
C VAL A 63 23.13 12.02 10.22
N ARG A 64 24.32 11.37 10.36
CA ARG A 64 24.69 10.25 9.50
C ARG A 64 23.77 9.04 9.71
N VAL A 65 23.53 8.65 10.97
CA VAL A 65 22.67 7.52 11.32
C VAL A 65 21.21 7.78 10.87
N GLU A 66 20.69 8.98 11.11
CA GLU A 66 19.34 9.36 10.66
C GLU A 66 19.22 9.29 9.12
N ARG A 67 20.25 9.75 8.40
CA ARG A 67 20.30 9.65 6.93
C ARG A 67 20.32 8.21 6.45
N GLU A 68 21.14 7.35 7.07
CA GLU A 68 21.21 5.93 6.72
C GLU A 68 19.90 5.21 6.99
N GLN A 69 19.29 5.42 8.16
CA GLN A 69 17.98 4.85 8.52
C GLN A 69 16.87 5.32 7.56
N ARG A 70 16.89 6.60 7.20
CA ARG A 70 15.92 7.15 6.24
C ARG A 70 16.10 6.54 4.85
N ALA A 71 17.32 6.40 4.36
CA ALA A 71 17.61 5.80 3.06
C ALA A 71 17.22 4.32 3.03
N GLU A 72 17.46 3.57 4.12
CA GLU A 72 17.04 2.19 4.26
C GLU A 72 15.52 2.06 4.29
N HIS A 73 14.84 2.92 5.04
CA HIS A 73 13.37 2.97 5.07
C HIS A 73 12.79 3.26 3.68
N GLU A 74 13.29 4.29 2.98
CA GLU A 74 12.86 4.64 1.63
C GLU A 74 13.06 3.48 0.65
N LYS A 75 14.19 2.76 0.75
CA LYS A 75 14.44 1.57 -0.07
C LYS A 75 13.45 0.45 0.24
N ASN A 76 13.24 0.13 1.51
CA ASN A 76 12.30 -0.90 1.93
C ASN A 76 10.86 -0.61 1.45
N VAL A 77 10.43 0.65 1.51
CA VAL A 77 9.11 1.04 0.98
C VAL A 77 9.07 0.95 -0.54
N ALA A 78 10.12 1.36 -1.25
CA ALA A 78 10.19 1.21 -2.70
C ALA A 78 10.09 -0.25 -3.15
N ASP A 79 10.75 -1.18 -2.45
CA ASP A 79 10.66 -2.61 -2.70
C ASP A 79 9.23 -3.15 -2.44
N LYS A 80 8.57 -2.70 -1.36
CA LYS A 80 7.16 -3.03 -1.09
C LYS A 80 6.22 -2.52 -2.18
N VAL A 81 6.44 -1.32 -2.70
CA VAL A 81 5.64 -0.73 -3.80
C VAL A 81 5.75 -1.59 -5.06
N LEU A 82 6.95 -2.07 -5.39
CA LEU A 82 7.14 -2.99 -6.52
C LEU A 82 6.49 -4.35 -6.28
N ALA A 83 6.61 -4.88 -5.06
CA ALA A 83 5.99 -6.14 -4.67
C ALA A 83 4.45 -6.08 -4.67
N ALA A 84 3.87 -4.91 -4.40
CA ALA A 84 2.44 -4.66 -4.54
C ALA A 84 1.96 -4.70 -6.01
N GLY A 85 2.86 -4.75 -6.98
CA GLY A 85 2.55 -4.82 -8.42
C GLY A 85 2.65 -3.49 -9.16
N VAL A 86 3.10 -2.42 -8.51
CA VAL A 86 3.33 -1.13 -9.17
C VAL A 86 4.54 -1.27 -10.11
N ALA A 87 4.31 -1.07 -11.41
CA ALA A 87 5.40 -1.13 -12.38
C ALA A 87 6.44 -0.02 -12.13
N ARG A 88 7.72 -0.31 -12.34
CA ARG A 88 8.84 0.66 -12.17
C ARG A 88 8.59 2.00 -12.85
N ARG A 89 7.93 1.99 -14.02
CA ARG A 89 7.54 3.19 -14.75
C ARG A 89 6.66 4.14 -13.91
N PHE A 90 5.88 3.61 -13.00
CA PHE A 90 4.91 4.32 -12.17
C PHE A 90 5.33 4.41 -10.70
N ALA A 91 6.55 3.98 -10.35
CA ALA A 91 7.04 3.98 -8.98
C ALA A 91 7.06 5.38 -8.32
N SER A 92 7.10 6.44 -9.12
CA SER A 92 7.01 7.84 -8.67
C SER A 92 5.70 8.52 -9.06
N ALA A 93 4.68 7.76 -9.47
CA ALA A 93 3.40 8.31 -9.88
C ALA A 93 2.75 9.13 -8.75
N LYS A 94 2.16 10.25 -9.16
CA LYS A 94 1.31 11.11 -8.32
C LYS A 94 0.02 11.37 -9.07
N THR A 95 -1.07 11.52 -8.37
CA THR A 95 -2.37 11.86 -8.98
C THR A 95 -2.93 13.13 -8.34
N SER A 96 -3.66 13.89 -9.14
CA SER A 96 -4.44 15.05 -8.71
C SER A 96 -5.94 14.85 -8.98
N ILE A 97 -6.35 13.60 -9.20
CA ILE A 97 -7.77 13.25 -9.38
C ILE A 97 -8.43 13.35 -8.01
N PRO A 98 -9.42 14.27 -7.83
CA PRO A 98 -10.03 14.54 -6.52
C PRO A 98 -10.59 13.27 -5.87
N GLU A 99 -11.33 12.46 -6.62
CA GLU A 99 -11.98 11.24 -6.12
C GLU A 99 -10.98 10.20 -5.57
N ILE A 100 -9.76 10.17 -6.10
CA ILE A 100 -8.69 9.33 -5.54
C ILE A 100 -8.12 9.95 -4.25
N GLY A 101 -8.06 11.29 -4.20
CA GLY A 101 -7.67 12.00 -2.99
C GLY A 101 -8.65 11.76 -1.84
N ASP A 102 -9.94 11.88 -2.12
CA ASP A 102 -11.01 11.63 -1.16
C ASP A 102 -11.00 10.16 -0.69
N PHE A 103 -10.86 9.22 -1.63
CA PHE A 103 -10.72 7.80 -1.30
C PHE A 103 -9.52 7.50 -0.39
N LEU A 104 -8.37 8.17 -0.60
CA LEU A 104 -7.21 8.01 0.27
C LEU A 104 -7.43 8.56 1.67
N LEU A 105 -8.13 9.69 1.80
CA LEU A 105 -8.42 10.31 3.08
C LEU A 105 -9.42 9.51 3.92
N GLU A 106 -10.35 8.83 3.26
CA GLU A 106 -11.43 8.06 3.87
C GLU A 106 -11.14 6.55 3.87
N PHE A 107 -9.93 6.14 3.46
CA PHE A 107 -9.62 4.72 3.29
C PHE A 107 -9.79 3.94 4.59
N ASP A 108 -10.71 2.98 4.55
CA ASP A 108 -10.90 1.98 5.59
C ASP A 108 -10.83 0.58 4.95
N ARG A 109 -9.88 -0.23 5.37
CA ARG A 109 -9.67 -1.59 4.86
C ARG A 109 -10.85 -2.54 5.10
N ASP A 110 -11.69 -2.23 6.08
CA ASP A 110 -12.86 -3.02 6.48
C ASP A 110 -14.17 -2.25 6.19
N GLY A 111 -14.12 -1.10 5.48
CA GLY A 111 -15.25 -0.26 5.13
C GLY A 111 -15.99 -0.68 3.86
N GLY A 112 -15.43 -1.56 3.05
CA GLY A 112 -16.05 -2.09 1.83
C GLY A 112 -16.12 -1.14 0.64
N ASN A 113 -15.81 0.15 0.81
CA ASN A 113 -15.89 1.16 -0.25
C ASN A 113 -14.74 1.00 -1.26
N GLY A 114 -15.05 1.16 -2.53
CA GLY A 114 -14.09 1.03 -3.63
C GLY A 114 -14.28 2.08 -4.71
N LEU A 115 -13.50 1.96 -5.80
CA LEU A 115 -13.63 2.84 -6.97
C LEU A 115 -13.73 2.02 -8.25
N TYR A 116 -14.63 2.42 -9.14
CA TYR A 116 -14.65 1.96 -10.51
C TYR A 116 -14.28 3.13 -11.45
N ILE A 117 -13.07 3.08 -12.01
CA ILE A 117 -12.49 4.16 -12.80
C ILE A 117 -12.55 3.79 -14.28
N SER A 118 -13.39 4.50 -15.04
CA SER A 118 -13.55 4.32 -16.48
C SER A 118 -12.88 5.44 -17.27
N GLY A 119 -12.51 5.17 -18.52
CA GLY A 119 -11.97 6.17 -19.45
C GLY A 119 -11.24 5.56 -20.63
N ILE A 120 -11.00 6.36 -21.67
CA ILE A 120 -10.34 5.92 -22.90
C ILE A 120 -8.90 5.43 -22.66
N VAL A 121 -8.31 4.78 -23.66
CA VAL A 121 -6.90 4.42 -23.66
C VAL A 121 -6.04 5.69 -23.56
N GLY A 122 -5.04 5.68 -22.66
CA GLY A 122 -4.18 6.84 -22.46
C GLY A 122 -4.72 7.90 -21.48
N SER A 123 -5.93 7.75 -20.92
CA SER A 123 -6.52 8.71 -19.98
C SER A 123 -5.86 8.75 -18.59
N GLY A 124 -4.84 7.93 -18.34
CA GLY A 124 -4.09 7.96 -17.08
C GLY A 124 -4.57 7.01 -16.00
N LYS A 125 -5.53 6.10 -16.26
CA LYS A 125 -6.07 5.13 -15.28
C LYS A 125 -4.97 4.38 -14.51
N THR A 126 -4.11 3.66 -15.23
CA THR A 126 -3.00 2.90 -14.63
C THR A 126 -2.04 3.78 -13.81
N HIS A 127 -1.78 5.02 -14.27
CA HIS A 127 -0.97 5.98 -13.53
C HIS A 127 -1.64 6.37 -12.21
N ALA A 128 -2.93 6.67 -12.25
CA ALA A 128 -3.72 7.07 -11.10
C ALA A 128 -3.80 5.97 -10.04
N VAL A 129 -4.12 4.73 -10.43
CA VAL A 129 -4.17 3.60 -9.47
C VAL A 129 -2.78 3.16 -8.98
N SER A 130 -1.72 3.40 -9.76
CA SER A 130 -0.35 3.21 -9.28
C SER A 130 0.03 4.24 -8.21
N ALA A 131 -0.43 5.48 -8.35
CA ALA A 131 -0.25 6.52 -7.33
C ALA A 131 -1.02 6.17 -6.04
N LEU A 132 -2.25 5.70 -6.17
CA LEU A 132 -3.08 5.22 -5.07
C LEU A 132 -2.39 4.04 -4.33
N ALA A 133 -2.01 3.00 -5.06
CA ALA A 133 -1.32 1.84 -4.49
C ALA A 133 -0.06 2.23 -3.71
N ARG A 134 0.73 3.13 -4.31
CA ARG A 134 1.94 3.65 -3.68
C ARG A 134 1.63 4.38 -2.37
N ALA A 135 0.63 5.26 -2.34
CA ALA A 135 0.25 6.02 -1.15
C ALA A 135 -0.10 5.07 0.01
N LEU A 136 -0.99 4.11 -0.22
CA LEU A 136 -1.41 3.15 0.80
C LEU A 136 -0.29 2.22 1.26
N VAL A 137 0.64 1.81 0.38
CA VAL A 137 1.84 1.05 0.78
C VAL A 137 2.75 1.88 1.70
N TYR A 138 2.88 3.19 1.45
CA TYR A 138 3.61 4.11 2.35
C TYR A 138 2.95 4.22 3.73
N GLU A 139 1.63 4.13 3.81
CA GLU A 139 0.85 4.12 5.06
C GLU A 139 0.87 2.75 5.76
N GLY A 140 1.48 1.74 5.11
CA GLY A 140 1.66 0.40 5.70
C GLY A 140 0.58 -0.61 5.35
N HIS A 141 -0.36 -0.27 4.47
CA HIS A 141 -1.40 -1.19 4.02
C HIS A 141 -0.87 -2.25 3.05
N SER A 142 -1.48 -3.42 3.10
CA SER A 142 -1.25 -4.51 2.15
C SER A 142 -2.06 -4.26 0.86
N VAL A 143 -1.36 -3.95 -0.24
CA VAL A 143 -1.99 -3.66 -1.52
C VAL A 143 -1.57 -4.68 -2.56
N VAL A 144 -2.51 -5.14 -3.38
CA VAL A 144 -2.24 -5.93 -4.57
C VAL A 144 -2.77 -5.19 -5.80
N LEU A 145 -1.87 -4.74 -6.66
CA LEU A 145 -2.20 -4.17 -7.96
C LEU A 145 -1.82 -5.18 -9.05
N THR A 146 -2.79 -5.57 -9.85
CA THR A 146 -2.61 -6.51 -10.95
C THR A 146 -3.61 -6.21 -12.06
N ASN A 147 -3.40 -6.74 -13.25
CA ASN A 147 -4.45 -6.76 -14.26
C ASN A 147 -5.25 -8.07 -14.19
N THR A 148 -6.46 -8.07 -14.73
CA THR A 148 -7.39 -9.21 -14.64
C THR A 148 -6.79 -10.49 -15.24
N LEU A 149 -6.07 -10.40 -16.37
CA LEU A 149 -5.44 -11.57 -17.00
C LEU A 149 -4.35 -12.17 -16.11
N ALA A 150 -3.44 -11.35 -15.59
CA ALA A 150 -2.37 -11.82 -14.70
C ALA A 150 -2.90 -12.40 -13.39
N MET A 151 -4.02 -11.88 -12.87
CA MET A 151 -4.71 -12.46 -11.71
C MET A 151 -5.21 -13.86 -12.05
N LEU A 152 -5.93 -14.03 -13.16
CA LEU A 152 -6.48 -15.31 -13.60
C LEU A 152 -5.36 -16.33 -13.86
N ASP A 153 -4.30 -15.95 -14.57
CA ASP A 153 -3.13 -16.80 -14.83
C ASP A 153 -2.46 -17.23 -13.52
N SER A 154 -2.31 -16.31 -12.57
CA SER A 154 -1.74 -16.61 -11.25
C SER A 154 -2.59 -17.61 -10.46
N ILE A 155 -3.91 -17.47 -10.49
CA ILE A 155 -4.84 -18.40 -9.84
C ILE A 155 -4.77 -19.78 -10.54
N GLN A 156 -4.81 -19.80 -11.86
CA GLN A 156 -4.73 -21.05 -12.64
C GLN A 156 -3.43 -21.81 -12.39
N ALA A 157 -2.31 -21.10 -12.24
CA ALA A 157 -1.01 -21.72 -11.96
C ALA A 157 -0.91 -22.40 -10.58
N THR A 158 -1.85 -22.14 -9.66
CA THR A 158 -1.91 -22.82 -8.35
C THR A 158 -2.68 -24.12 -8.41
N TYR A 159 -3.49 -24.36 -9.45
CA TYR A 159 -4.23 -25.61 -9.58
C TYR A 159 -3.27 -26.80 -9.77
N GLY A 160 -3.42 -27.79 -8.91
CA GLY A 160 -2.65 -29.03 -9.00
C GLY A 160 -1.34 -29.09 -8.23
N ARG A 161 -0.89 -28.00 -7.60
CA ARG A 161 0.36 -28.02 -6.79
C ARG A 161 0.16 -28.52 -5.36
N ASP A 162 -0.95 -28.19 -4.69
CA ASP A 162 -1.19 -28.56 -3.27
C ASP A 162 -2.62 -29.07 -2.97
N GLY A 163 -3.43 -29.40 -3.99
CA GLY A 163 -4.80 -29.89 -3.79
C GLY A 163 -5.79 -28.90 -3.18
N SER A 164 -5.38 -27.68 -2.85
CA SER A 164 -6.25 -26.62 -2.32
C SER A 164 -6.47 -25.53 -3.37
N GLN A 165 -7.70 -25.43 -3.85
CA GLN A 165 -8.13 -24.34 -4.73
C GLN A 165 -8.03 -22.95 -4.03
N SER A 166 -7.94 -22.92 -2.71
CA SER A 166 -7.98 -21.72 -1.89
C SER A 166 -6.66 -20.92 -1.86
N GLY A 167 -5.50 -21.54 -2.14
CA GLY A 167 -4.20 -20.87 -2.05
C GLY A 167 -4.00 -19.72 -3.05
N GLY A 168 -4.52 -19.86 -4.27
CA GLY A 168 -4.35 -18.86 -5.33
C GLY A 168 -5.25 -17.64 -5.19
N VAL A 169 -6.46 -17.80 -4.69
CA VAL A 169 -7.45 -16.74 -4.53
C VAL A 169 -7.16 -15.90 -3.28
N GLY A 170 -6.65 -16.55 -2.21
CA GLY A 170 -6.42 -15.91 -0.91
C GLY A 170 -5.54 -14.64 -0.95
N ARG A 171 -4.58 -14.55 -1.87
CA ARG A 171 -3.78 -13.35 -2.09
C ARG A 171 -4.62 -12.14 -2.50
N PHE A 172 -5.67 -12.36 -3.30
CA PHE A 172 -6.52 -11.30 -3.85
C PHE A 172 -7.69 -10.96 -2.95
N THR A 173 -8.11 -11.88 -2.10
CA THR A 173 -9.21 -11.68 -1.16
C THR A 173 -8.72 -11.17 0.20
N GLY A 174 -7.50 -11.52 0.62
CA GLY A 174 -6.97 -11.20 1.95
C GLY A 174 -6.22 -9.87 2.09
N CYS A 175 -5.81 -9.21 0.99
CA CYS A 175 -5.14 -7.91 1.06
C CYS A 175 -6.09 -6.78 1.47
N ASP A 176 -5.56 -5.70 2.07
CA ASP A 176 -6.38 -4.56 2.48
C ASP A 176 -7.03 -3.89 1.28
N LEU A 177 -6.29 -3.69 0.19
CA LEU A 177 -6.82 -3.18 -1.08
C LEU A 177 -6.42 -4.06 -2.26
N LEU A 178 -7.39 -4.49 -3.06
CA LEU A 178 -7.18 -5.08 -4.38
C LEU A 178 -7.41 -4.03 -5.47
N ILE A 179 -6.45 -3.88 -6.38
CA ILE A 179 -6.59 -3.05 -7.57
C ILE A 179 -6.52 -3.94 -8.82
N LEU A 180 -7.62 -4.01 -9.56
CA LEU A 180 -7.70 -4.71 -10.84
C LEU A 180 -7.62 -3.70 -11.99
N ASP A 181 -6.45 -3.60 -12.60
CA ASP A 181 -6.24 -2.69 -13.73
C ASP A 181 -6.69 -3.34 -15.05
N ASP A 182 -7.27 -2.53 -15.94
CA ASP A 182 -7.67 -2.91 -17.30
C ASP A 182 -8.71 -4.04 -17.41
N MET A 183 -9.71 -4.08 -16.53
CA MET A 183 -10.81 -5.05 -16.58
C MET A 183 -11.60 -4.93 -17.88
N GLY A 184 -11.98 -6.07 -18.47
CA GLY A 184 -12.73 -6.17 -19.73
C GLY A 184 -11.86 -6.48 -20.94
N LYS A 185 -10.57 -6.83 -20.75
CA LYS A 185 -9.67 -7.32 -21.82
C LYS A 185 -9.59 -8.84 -21.89
N GLU A 186 -10.02 -9.50 -20.82
CA GLU A 186 -10.07 -10.97 -20.73
C GLU A 186 -11.04 -11.55 -21.76
N SER A 187 -10.68 -12.74 -22.26
CA SER A 187 -11.60 -13.55 -23.05
C SER A 187 -12.70 -14.04 -22.09
N GLY A 188 -13.94 -13.69 -22.36
CA GLY A 188 -15.08 -14.11 -21.54
C GLY A 188 -15.33 -15.61 -21.66
N ASN A 189 -14.52 -16.46 -21.03
CA ASN A 189 -14.86 -17.84 -20.80
C ASN A 189 -15.49 -18.02 -19.41
N GLY A 190 -16.33 -19.05 -19.23
CA GLY A 190 -17.06 -19.28 -17.98
C GLY A 190 -16.16 -19.37 -16.76
N TRP A 191 -14.99 -20.00 -16.87
CA TRP A 191 -14.02 -20.13 -15.78
C TRP A 191 -13.51 -18.75 -15.34
N ALA A 192 -13.14 -17.88 -16.27
CA ALA A 192 -12.63 -16.56 -15.96
C ALA A 192 -13.68 -15.71 -15.22
N LEU A 193 -14.94 -15.71 -15.69
CA LEU A 193 -16.03 -14.97 -15.07
C LEU A 193 -16.38 -15.55 -13.68
N THR A 194 -16.44 -16.86 -13.55
CA THR A 194 -16.66 -17.51 -12.24
C THR A 194 -15.56 -17.17 -11.25
N THR A 195 -14.30 -17.18 -11.68
CA THR A 195 -13.16 -16.85 -10.82
C THR A 195 -13.16 -15.37 -10.42
N MET A 196 -13.46 -14.47 -11.36
CA MET A 196 -13.61 -13.03 -11.05
C MET A 196 -14.77 -12.80 -10.09
N PHE A 197 -15.91 -13.46 -10.31
CA PHE A 197 -17.04 -13.40 -9.40
C PHE A 197 -16.64 -13.85 -8.00
N GLN A 198 -15.94 -14.97 -7.87
CA GLN A 198 -15.48 -15.48 -6.58
C GLN A 198 -14.62 -14.47 -5.84
N VAL A 199 -13.64 -13.84 -6.51
CA VAL A 199 -12.77 -12.83 -5.89
C VAL A 199 -13.56 -11.59 -5.46
N ILE A 200 -14.41 -11.07 -6.34
CA ILE A 200 -15.19 -9.85 -6.07
C ILE A 200 -16.24 -10.12 -4.98
N ASN A 201 -16.92 -11.28 -5.05
CA ASN A 201 -17.93 -11.65 -4.06
C ASN A 201 -17.33 -11.85 -2.67
N SER A 202 -16.18 -12.52 -2.55
CA SER A 202 -15.50 -12.67 -1.26
C SER A 202 -15.15 -11.30 -0.66
N ARG A 203 -14.63 -10.37 -1.46
CA ARG A 203 -14.32 -9.02 -0.97
C ARG A 203 -15.56 -8.22 -0.57
N TYR A 204 -16.65 -8.37 -1.35
CA TYR A 204 -17.95 -7.78 -1.04
C TYR A 204 -18.48 -8.28 0.32
N GLU A 205 -18.51 -9.59 0.51
CA GLU A 205 -18.98 -10.21 1.76
C GLU A 205 -18.11 -9.87 2.97
N ASP A 206 -16.79 -9.76 2.78
CA ASP A 206 -15.82 -9.43 3.82
C ASP A 206 -15.64 -7.91 4.01
N MET A 207 -16.44 -7.06 3.37
CA MET A 207 -16.35 -5.59 3.43
C MET A 207 -14.96 -5.07 3.07
N ARG A 208 -14.26 -5.71 2.11
CA ARG A 208 -12.91 -5.31 1.69
C ARG A 208 -12.94 -4.47 0.43
N PRO A 209 -12.32 -3.28 0.42
CA PRO A 209 -12.35 -2.38 -0.71
C PRO A 209 -11.67 -2.96 -1.96
N ILE A 210 -12.24 -2.61 -3.13
CA ILE A 210 -11.68 -2.96 -4.44
C ILE A 210 -11.64 -1.72 -5.33
N VAL A 211 -10.57 -1.57 -6.09
CA VAL A 211 -10.46 -0.53 -7.12
C VAL A 211 -10.32 -1.20 -8.48
N ILE A 212 -11.15 -0.80 -9.42
CA ILE A 212 -11.17 -1.36 -10.77
C ILE A 212 -10.94 -0.26 -11.78
N THR A 213 -10.09 -0.49 -12.76
CA THR A 213 -10.02 0.36 -13.95
C THR A 213 -10.51 -0.38 -15.18
N SER A 214 -11.18 0.34 -16.07
CA SER A 214 -11.67 -0.20 -17.33
C SER A 214 -11.66 0.84 -18.45
N GLN A 215 -11.66 0.38 -19.69
CA GLN A 215 -11.93 1.22 -20.85
C GLN A 215 -13.45 1.38 -21.09
N TYR A 216 -14.25 0.62 -20.38
CA TYR A 216 -15.70 0.55 -20.52
C TYR A 216 -16.36 1.16 -19.29
N THR A 217 -17.48 1.85 -19.51
CA THR A 217 -18.42 2.12 -18.41
C THR A 217 -18.94 0.79 -17.86
N LEU A 218 -19.42 0.75 -16.63
CA LEU A 218 -19.88 -0.49 -16.02
C LEU A 218 -21.00 -1.19 -16.83
N PRO A 219 -22.02 -0.49 -17.38
CA PRO A 219 -22.99 -1.13 -18.27
C PRO A 219 -22.38 -1.71 -19.55
N ALA A 220 -21.41 -1.03 -20.14
CA ALA A 220 -20.73 -1.52 -21.34
C ALA A 220 -19.84 -2.73 -21.03
N LEU A 221 -19.22 -2.78 -19.84
CA LEU A 221 -18.45 -3.93 -19.37
C LEU A 221 -19.33 -5.17 -19.21
N VAL A 222 -20.50 -5.04 -18.57
CA VAL A 222 -21.48 -6.14 -18.42
C VAL A 222 -21.89 -6.71 -19.78
N LYS A 223 -22.26 -5.82 -20.72
CA LYS A 223 -22.62 -6.23 -22.08
C LYS A 223 -21.47 -6.98 -22.78
N ARG A 224 -20.24 -6.58 -22.55
CA ARG A 224 -19.05 -7.22 -23.12
C ARG A 224 -18.81 -8.60 -22.50
N MET A 225 -18.83 -8.69 -21.19
CA MET A 225 -18.62 -9.95 -20.44
C MET A 225 -19.74 -10.96 -20.73
N GLY A 226 -20.98 -10.54 -20.80
CA GLY A 226 -22.14 -11.40 -21.08
C GLY A 226 -22.22 -11.94 -22.51
N ARG A 227 -21.40 -11.45 -23.46
CA ARG A 227 -21.37 -11.98 -24.84
C ARG A 227 -20.86 -13.42 -24.94
N ALA A 228 -20.12 -13.89 -23.94
CA ALA A 228 -19.59 -15.25 -23.90
C ALA A 228 -20.58 -16.30 -23.37
N GLY A 229 -21.83 -15.95 -23.16
CA GLY A 229 -22.88 -16.87 -22.67
C GLY A 229 -23.06 -16.88 -21.15
N GLU A 230 -22.24 -16.14 -20.41
CA GLU A 230 -22.24 -16.06 -18.94
C GLU A 230 -22.88 -14.75 -18.43
N LYS A 231 -24.09 -14.44 -18.94
CA LYS A 231 -24.77 -13.18 -18.65
C LYS A 231 -25.06 -13.01 -17.16
N GLU A 232 -25.49 -14.05 -16.48
CA GLU A 232 -25.84 -14.03 -15.06
C GLU A 232 -24.61 -13.70 -14.18
N SER A 233 -23.46 -14.31 -14.46
CA SER A 233 -22.21 -14.02 -13.74
C SER A 233 -21.76 -12.58 -13.96
N ALA A 234 -21.88 -12.06 -15.18
CA ALA A 234 -21.54 -10.67 -15.49
C ALA A 234 -22.44 -9.66 -14.77
N GLU A 235 -23.76 -9.92 -14.74
CA GLU A 235 -24.74 -9.10 -14.03
C GLU A 235 -24.51 -9.16 -12.50
N ALA A 236 -24.18 -10.33 -11.96
CA ALA A 236 -23.88 -10.48 -10.54
C ALA A 236 -22.60 -9.73 -10.12
N ILE A 237 -21.54 -9.76 -10.94
CA ILE A 237 -20.33 -8.95 -10.73
C ILE A 237 -20.70 -7.46 -10.71
N ALA A 238 -21.43 -7.01 -11.71
CA ALA A 238 -21.79 -5.60 -11.83
C ALA A 238 -22.65 -5.11 -10.66
N SER A 239 -23.59 -5.92 -10.19
CA SER A 239 -24.44 -5.57 -9.04
C SER A 239 -23.60 -5.26 -7.81
N ARG A 240 -22.58 -6.08 -7.51
CA ARG A 240 -21.65 -5.85 -6.40
C ARG A 240 -20.80 -4.61 -6.59
N LEU A 241 -20.30 -4.40 -7.80
CA LEU A 241 -19.50 -3.22 -8.11
C LEU A 241 -20.30 -1.92 -8.05
N TYR A 242 -21.58 -1.96 -8.39
CA TYR A 242 -22.46 -0.78 -8.21
C TYR A 242 -22.70 -0.45 -6.74
N GLU A 243 -22.74 -1.44 -5.88
CA GLU A 243 -23.00 -1.23 -4.46
C GLU A 243 -21.73 -0.78 -3.72
N MET A 244 -20.57 -1.37 -4.07
CA MET A 244 -19.33 -1.14 -3.31
C MET A 244 -18.38 -0.11 -3.93
N CYS A 245 -18.65 0.41 -5.14
CA CYS A 245 -17.70 1.31 -5.81
C CYS A 245 -18.34 2.63 -6.22
N ASP A 246 -17.67 3.71 -5.90
CA ASP A 246 -17.92 5.01 -6.51
C ASP A 246 -17.45 5.00 -7.96
N ILE A 247 -18.29 5.54 -8.85
CA ILE A 247 -18.04 5.54 -10.29
C ILE A 247 -17.32 6.82 -10.70
N VAL A 248 -16.08 6.66 -11.16
CA VAL A 248 -15.24 7.78 -11.64
C VAL A 248 -15.03 7.64 -13.15
N THR A 249 -15.31 8.70 -13.90
CA THR A 249 -15.06 8.74 -15.34
C THR A 249 -13.99 9.76 -15.64
N LEU A 250 -12.84 9.29 -16.16
CA LEU A 250 -11.76 10.17 -16.55
C LEU A 250 -12.07 10.89 -17.87
N PRO A 251 -11.52 12.10 -18.05
CA PRO A 251 -11.69 12.85 -19.30
C PRO A 251 -11.18 12.08 -20.52
N ASP A 252 -11.82 12.33 -21.67
CA ASP A 252 -11.42 11.72 -22.95
C ASP A 252 -10.15 12.38 -23.54
N ILE A 253 -9.09 12.38 -22.74
CA ILE A 253 -7.76 12.92 -23.08
C ILE A 253 -6.75 11.79 -23.11
N ASP A 254 -6.08 11.60 -24.25
CA ASP A 254 -4.95 10.68 -24.34
C ASP A 254 -3.63 11.39 -23.99
N TYR A 255 -3.22 11.29 -22.74
CA TYR A 255 -1.98 11.89 -22.22
C TYR A 255 -0.71 11.33 -22.86
N ARG A 256 -0.76 10.18 -23.54
CA ARG A 256 0.39 9.62 -24.25
C ARG A 256 0.67 10.39 -25.54
N LYS A 257 -0.41 10.85 -26.19
CA LYS A 257 -0.32 11.67 -27.40
C LYS A 257 0.08 13.11 -27.11
N SER A 258 -0.36 13.67 -25.98
CA SER A 258 -0.08 15.05 -25.59
C SER A 258 1.38 15.34 -25.24
N LYS A 259 2.21 14.30 -25.04
CA LYS A 259 3.65 14.45 -24.71
C LYS A 259 4.56 14.70 -25.93
N GLY A 260 4.02 15.19 -27.05
CA GLY A 260 4.80 15.76 -28.16
C GLY A 260 5.69 14.80 -28.95
N LYS A 261 5.60 13.48 -28.76
CA LYS A 261 6.19 12.52 -29.68
C LYS A 261 5.20 12.28 -30.81
N PRO A 262 5.57 12.54 -32.10
CA PRO A 262 4.69 12.21 -33.21
C PRO A 262 4.40 10.71 -33.12
N TRP A 263 3.19 10.37 -32.79
CA TRP A 263 2.65 9.05 -32.97
C TRP A 263 2.61 8.80 -34.47
N LEU A 264 3.25 7.71 -34.89
CA LEU A 264 3.31 7.28 -36.30
C LEU A 264 2.04 7.62 -37.06
N SER A 265 2.03 8.79 -37.71
CA SER A 265 1.10 9.16 -38.75
C SER A 265 1.74 8.61 -40.07
N GLY A 266 1.29 7.41 -40.45
CA GLY A 266 1.76 6.88 -41.72
C GLY A 266 1.69 5.36 -41.79
N ALA A 267 0.53 4.84 -42.09
CA ALA A 267 0.29 3.71 -42.97
C ALA A 267 -1.12 3.87 -43.56
#